data_b611880447108a531382e1ee819a84fb
#
_entry.id   b611880447108a531382e1ee819a84fb
#
_cell.length_a   1.000
_cell.length_b   1.000
_cell.length_c   1.000
_cell.angle_alpha   90.00
_cell.angle_beta   90.00
_cell.angle_gamma   90.00
#
_symmetry.space_group_name_H-M   'P 1'
#
loop_
_entity.id
_entity.type
_entity.pdbx_description
1 polymer ?
#
loop_
_entity_poly.entity_id
_entity_poly.type
_entity_poly.pdbx_seq_one_letter_code
_entity_poly.pdbx_strand_id
1 'polypeptide(L)'
;MITTLAFRHLLVRKVRSVVLLLGFALGVGVMIVLLSVGQAMLEQSRDVSLVGGGEVTLLPQGIDVEAMRTGGLSGMFFGIDRARFLTRQSLGGPRHAQVVRSVSPLIEGKLLYLRRGNRVVTVRAGGEVPSRATAVGSPLEVLSGRWQDSRADSVYIAPTPEQLYHELDRFHLPKQRDSTWAEWHYFNLVLSRNEWWYITYLLGGEVGRAGEAADRWGGQLLLTHRRPDGKYERFSTQYPSAVIEFDTTRADLQLGESTVRQRNGVYRLEARTGGATGVRLELSFRPAPNRYFPPVELRDDEFVSGYVVPGLTAAATGSICVGNRCRSFSDASAYHDHNWGVWRNVTWEWGSARGNRFALLYGGVYGPDPGAQPGASAVRSPFFLALVDSLGVRQVLRFSRIGYSGSRAIAGGQDFRAPERFDLLATRDADSVRIHVQVVDALATEMNTRGFRRGFLQMRGRFTVAGKVLGETVADSGMGFFETYVSPQ
;
A
#
# COMPACT_ATOMS: atom_id res chain seq x y z
N MET A 1 7.80 -80.23 -10.41
CA MET A 1 9.19 -80.73 -10.59
C MET A 1 10.26 -79.62 -10.46
N ILE A 2 10.16 -78.47 -11.12
CA ILE A 2 11.17 -77.39 -11.07
C ILE A 2 11.23 -76.73 -9.68
N THR A 3 10.11 -76.44 -9.02
CA THR A 3 10.02 -75.85 -7.68
C THR A 3 10.62 -76.77 -6.61
N THR A 4 10.44 -78.09 -6.71
CA THR A 4 10.97 -79.10 -5.76
C THR A 4 12.50 -79.19 -5.89
N LEU A 5 13.04 -79.10 -7.14
CA LEU A 5 14.45 -79.08 -7.41
C LEU A 5 15.13 -77.80 -6.90
N ALA A 6 14.47 -76.66 -7.08
CA ALA A 6 14.93 -75.35 -6.58
C ALA A 6 15.03 -75.35 -5.05
N PHE A 7 14.03 -75.85 -4.37
CA PHE A 7 14.02 -75.98 -2.90
C PHE A 7 15.11 -76.94 -2.37
N ARG A 8 15.33 -78.06 -3.05
CA ARG A 8 16.44 -79.01 -2.70
C ARG A 8 17.82 -78.37 -2.89
N HIS A 9 18.03 -77.59 -3.92
CA HIS A 9 19.27 -76.86 -4.14
C HIS A 9 19.52 -75.77 -3.03
N LEU A 10 18.49 -75.06 -2.58
CA LEU A 10 18.53 -74.12 -1.49
C LEU A 10 18.95 -74.77 -0.15
N LEU A 11 18.44 -75.99 0.12
CA LEU A 11 18.73 -76.75 1.35
C LEU A 11 20.10 -77.38 1.39
N VAL A 12 20.71 -77.74 0.22
CA VAL A 12 22.03 -78.37 0.13
C VAL A 12 23.16 -77.32 0.31
N ARG A 13 22.94 -76.07 -0.07
CA ARG A 13 23.95 -74.99 0.05
C ARG A 13 23.45 -73.93 1.00
N LYS A 14 23.21 -74.27 2.24
CA LYS A 14 22.62 -73.42 3.27
C LYS A 14 23.24 -72.06 3.40
N VAL A 15 24.59 -71.96 3.49
CA VAL A 15 25.28 -70.71 3.65
C VAL A 15 25.06 -69.76 2.45
N ARG A 16 25.14 -70.32 1.21
CA ARG A 16 24.94 -69.50 0.01
C ARG A 16 23.44 -69.03 -0.12
N SER A 17 22.52 -69.86 0.30
CA SER A 17 21.09 -69.53 0.31
C SER A 17 20.75 -68.44 1.36
N VAL A 18 21.36 -68.53 2.54
CA VAL A 18 21.20 -67.51 3.56
C VAL A 18 21.81 -66.16 3.16
N VAL A 19 23.03 -66.18 2.54
CA VAL A 19 23.65 -64.95 2.04
C VAL A 19 22.80 -64.29 0.91
N LEU A 20 22.25 -65.08 -0.03
CA LEU A 20 21.38 -64.61 -1.07
C LEU A 20 20.04 -64.06 -0.51
N LEU A 21 19.48 -64.75 0.46
CA LEU A 21 18.23 -64.31 1.13
C LEU A 21 18.45 -63.00 1.93
N LEU A 22 19.57 -62.89 2.65
CA LEU A 22 19.93 -61.66 3.34
C LEU A 22 20.23 -60.49 2.38
N GLY A 23 20.92 -60.77 1.27
CA GLY A 23 21.20 -59.76 0.26
C GLY A 23 19.88 -59.27 -0.41
N PHE A 24 18.97 -60.18 -0.73
CA PHE A 24 17.68 -59.86 -1.28
C PHE A 24 16.79 -59.08 -0.28
N ALA A 25 16.74 -59.54 1.00
CA ALA A 25 15.99 -58.84 2.07
C ALA A 25 16.55 -57.48 2.32
N LEU A 26 17.87 -57.29 2.32
CA LEU A 26 18.51 -55.97 2.46
C LEU A 26 18.16 -55.07 1.26
N GLY A 27 18.23 -55.58 0.05
CA GLY A 27 17.88 -54.83 -1.17
C GLY A 27 16.41 -54.35 -1.16
N VAL A 28 15.49 -55.28 -0.81
CA VAL A 28 14.05 -54.92 -0.68
C VAL A 28 13.84 -53.92 0.47
N GLY A 29 14.53 -54.12 1.61
CA GLY A 29 14.43 -53.20 2.74
C GLY A 29 14.90 -51.78 2.39
N VAL A 30 16.05 -51.67 1.73
CA VAL A 30 16.57 -50.37 1.24
C VAL A 30 15.58 -49.73 0.23
N MET A 31 15.02 -50.50 -0.68
CA MET A 31 14.06 -49.99 -1.64
C MET A 31 12.76 -49.48 -0.95
N ILE A 32 12.24 -50.22 0.04
CA ILE A 32 11.09 -49.78 0.83
C ILE A 32 11.37 -48.48 1.57
N VAL A 33 12.56 -48.37 2.20
CA VAL A 33 12.97 -47.16 2.92
C VAL A 33 13.07 -45.99 1.94
N LEU A 34 13.73 -46.17 0.77
CA LEU A 34 13.86 -45.12 -0.23
C LEU A 34 12.51 -44.69 -0.81
N LEU A 35 11.59 -45.62 -1.07
CA LEU A 35 10.24 -45.31 -1.53
C LEU A 35 9.45 -44.59 -0.43
N SER A 36 9.55 -45.02 0.83
CA SER A 36 8.88 -44.36 1.94
C SER A 36 9.43 -42.95 2.19
N VAL A 37 10.74 -42.77 2.12
CA VAL A 37 11.37 -41.43 2.20
C VAL A 37 10.96 -40.56 1.00
N GLY A 38 10.97 -41.13 -0.22
CA GLY A 38 10.50 -40.43 -1.40
C GLY A 38 9.03 -40.03 -1.32
N GLN A 39 8.19 -40.89 -0.78
CA GLN A 39 6.76 -40.60 -0.58
C GLN A 39 6.56 -39.57 0.55
N ALA A 40 7.29 -39.69 1.64
CA ALA A 40 7.29 -38.68 2.72
C ALA A 40 7.81 -37.32 2.23
N MET A 41 8.84 -37.28 1.39
CA MET A 41 9.29 -36.05 0.72
C MET A 41 8.27 -35.48 -0.24
N LEU A 42 7.56 -36.33 -1.00
CA LEU A 42 6.47 -35.92 -1.87
C LEU A 42 5.25 -35.41 -1.08
N GLU A 43 4.91 -36.06 0.00
CA GLU A 43 3.87 -35.59 0.93
C GLU A 43 4.31 -34.33 1.64
N GLN A 44 5.53 -34.23 2.07
CA GLN A 44 6.11 -33.02 2.69
C GLN A 44 6.28 -31.87 1.68
N SER A 45 6.51 -32.15 0.39
CA SER A 45 6.48 -31.15 -0.68
C SER A 45 5.06 -30.78 -1.13
N ARG A 46 4.11 -31.70 -0.95
CA ARG A 46 2.67 -31.44 -1.07
C ARG A 46 2.09 -30.83 0.20
N ASP A 47 2.73 -31.07 1.32
CA ASP A 47 2.51 -30.38 2.57
C ASP A 47 3.16 -28.99 2.51
N VAL A 48 2.77 -28.25 1.48
CA VAL A 48 2.80 -26.79 1.42
C VAL A 48 1.94 -26.22 2.56
N SER A 49 1.38 -27.07 3.40
CA SER A 49 0.65 -26.80 4.63
C SER A 49 1.46 -26.07 5.68
N LEU A 50 2.77 -26.06 5.57
CA LEU A 50 3.59 -25.09 6.32
C LEU A 50 3.24 -23.64 5.95
N VAL A 51 2.48 -23.42 4.87
CA VAL A 51 2.21 -22.08 4.36
C VAL A 51 0.79 -21.95 3.78
N GLY A 52 -0.19 -22.69 4.30
CA GLY A 52 -1.57 -22.62 3.88
C GLY A 52 -1.88 -23.55 2.67
N GLY A 53 -2.80 -24.45 2.83
CA GLY A 53 -3.16 -25.53 1.89
C GLY A 53 -3.80 -25.13 0.55
N GLY A 54 -3.51 -23.92 0.01
CA GLY A 54 -4.00 -23.45 -1.27
C GLY A 54 -3.02 -23.70 -2.43
N GLU A 55 -3.50 -23.57 -3.66
CA GLU A 55 -2.68 -23.69 -4.88
C GLU A 55 -1.66 -22.55 -5.00
N VAL A 56 -1.95 -21.38 -4.40
CA VAL A 56 -1.09 -20.20 -4.38
C VAL A 56 -0.99 -19.65 -2.98
N THR A 57 0.23 -19.43 -2.51
CA THR A 57 0.51 -18.80 -1.22
C THR A 57 1.15 -17.44 -1.41
N LEU A 58 0.61 -16.44 -0.73
CA LEU A 58 1.12 -15.07 -0.71
C LEU A 58 1.91 -14.81 0.58
N LEU A 59 3.18 -14.46 0.40
CA LEU A 59 4.12 -14.22 1.50
C LEU A 59 4.66 -12.78 1.41
N PRO A 60 5.08 -12.18 2.52
CA PRO A 60 5.81 -10.92 2.50
C PRO A 60 7.11 -11.05 1.69
N GLN A 61 7.51 -9.99 1.03
CA GLN A 61 8.76 -9.97 0.26
C GLN A 61 9.98 -10.09 1.19
N GLY A 62 10.99 -10.82 0.76
CA GLY A 62 12.25 -10.99 1.50
C GLY A 62 12.26 -12.16 2.48
N ILE A 63 11.28 -13.03 2.42
CA ILE A 63 11.25 -14.24 3.24
C ILE A 63 12.17 -15.30 2.64
N ASP A 64 13.02 -15.83 3.47
CA ASP A 64 13.74 -17.06 3.21
C ASP A 64 12.82 -18.26 3.51
N VAL A 65 12.40 -18.94 2.45
CA VAL A 65 11.53 -20.13 2.55
C VAL A 65 12.21 -21.25 3.35
N GLU A 66 13.54 -21.32 3.34
CA GLU A 66 14.29 -22.30 4.11
C GLU A 66 14.30 -21.97 5.60
N ALA A 67 14.38 -20.69 5.96
CA ALA A 67 14.20 -20.26 7.34
C ALA A 67 12.79 -20.54 7.89
N MET A 68 11.77 -20.50 7.01
CA MET A 68 10.41 -20.94 7.37
C MET A 68 10.35 -22.43 7.69
N ARG A 69 10.94 -23.27 6.87
CA ARG A 69 10.98 -24.74 7.05
C ARG A 69 11.68 -25.15 8.34
N THR A 70 12.66 -24.38 8.77
CA THR A 70 13.41 -24.63 10.01
C THR A 70 12.80 -23.99 11.27
N GLY A 71 11.63 -23.37 11.14
CA GLY A 71 10.89 -22.78 12.27
C GLY A 71 11.30 -21.36 12.65
N GLY A 72 12.07 -20.67 11.82
CA GLY A 72 12.38 -19.25 11.98
C GLY A 72 11.19 -18.37 11.59
N LEU A 73 10.49 -17.77 12.57
CA LEU A 73 9.22 -17.07 12.37
C LEU A 73 9.30 -15.55 12.49
N SER A 74 10.46 -14.97 12.73
CA SER A 74 10.56 -13.52 12.90
C SER A 74 10.53 -12.80 11.55
N GLY A 75 9.58 -11.89 11.38
CA GLY A 75 9.49 -11.02 10.18
C GLY A 75 8.61 -11.53 9.04
N MET A 76 7.89 -12.63 9.21
CA MET A 76 7.15 -13.31 8.14
C MET A 76 5.67 -12.91 8.02
N PHE A 77 5.28 -11.81 8.62
CA PHE A 77 3.89 -11.40 8.61
C PHE A 77 3.72 -10.05 7.91
N PHE A 78 2.67 -9.91 7.16
CA PHE A 78 2.16 -8.60 6.76
C PHE A 78 0.92 -8.24 7.58
N GLY A 79 0.64 -6.93 7.69
CA GLY A 79 -0.46 -6.44 8.51
C GLY A 79 -1.82 -6.98 8.07
N ILE A 80 -2.76 -7.05 9.02
CA ILE A 80 -4.12 -7.54 8.78
C ILE A 80 -4.86 -6.72 7.72
N ASP A 81 -4.62 -5.42 7.64
CA ASP A 81 -5.21 -4.54 6.64
C ASP A 81 -4.78 -4.94 5.22
N ARG A 82 -3.53 -5.38 5.06
CA ARG A 82 -3.05 -5.91 3.79
C ARG A 82 -3.67 -7.27 3.46
N ALA A 83 -3.85 -8.13 4.46
CA ALA A 83 -4.53 -9.42 4.27
C ALA A 83 -5.98 -9.20 3.81
N ARG A 84 -6.70 -8.28 4.42
CA ARG A 84 -8.06 -7.87 4.03
C ARG A 84 -8.10 -7.32 2.61
N PHE A 85 -7.17 -6.45 2.26
CA PHE A 85 -7.06 -5.91 0.92
C PHE A 85 -6.83 -7.01 -0.13
N LEU A 86 -5.86 -7.91 0.09
CA LEU A 86 -5.55 -9.02 -0.82
C LEU A 86 -6.73 -9.96 -0.96
N THR A 87 -7.41 -10.31 0.13
CA THR A 87 -8.63 -11.14 0.11
C THR A 87 -9.69 -10.51 -0.77
N ARG A 88 -9.95 -9.23 -0.58
CA ARG A 88 -10.94 -8.51 -1.37
C ARG A 88 -10.57 -8.42 -2.84
N GLN A 89 -9.30 -8.11 -3.16
CA GLN A 89 -8.84 -8.05 -4.55
C GLN A 89 -8.95 -9.39 -5.23
N SER A 90 -8.64 -10.46 -4.52
CA SER A 90 -8.69 -11.81 -5.06
C SER A 90 -10.12 -12.31 -5.27
N LEU A 91 -11.04 -12.00 -4.35
CA LEU A 91 -12.43 -12.47 -4.41
C LEU A 91 -13.38 -11.55 -5.17
N GLY A 92 -13.17 -10.26 -5.15
CA GLY A 92 -14.08 -9.25 -5.73
C GLY A 92 -13.47 -8.40 -6.83
N GLY A 93 -12.15 -8.43 -7.03
CA GLY A 93 -11.48 -7.66 -8.08
C GLY A 93 -11.76 -8.25 -9.47
N PRO A 94 -12.09 -7.42 -10.46
CA PRO A 94 -12.50 -7.89 -11.77
C PRO A 94 -11.41 -8.66 -12.53
N ARG A 95 -10.14 -8.52 -12.12
CA ARG A 95 -9.00 -9.24 -12.70
C ARG A 95 -8.87 -10.67 -12.20
N HIS A 96 -9.27 -10.97 -10.98
CA HIS A 96 -8.95 -12.22 -10.28
C HIS A 96 -10.19 -13.02 -9.87
N ALA A 97 -11.35 -12.40 -9.71
CA ALA A 97 -12.56 -13.04 -9.20
C ALA A 97 -13.04 -14.25 -10.03
N GLN A 98 -12.67 -14.33 -11.30
CA GLN A 98 -13.03 -15.46 -12.15
C GLN A 98 -12.15 -16.70 -11.92
N VAL A 99 -10.94 -16.51 -11.41
CA VAL A 99 -9.95 -17.60 -11.23
C VAL A 99 -9.74 -17.97 -9.77
N VAL A 100 -10.00 -17.05 -8.82
CA VAL A 100 -9.83 -17.30 -7.39
C VAL A 100 -11.16 -17.72 -6.77
N ARG A 101 -11.23 -18.96 -6.30
CA ARG A 101 -12.43 -19.51 -5.65
C ARG A 101 -12.52 -19.15 -4.19
N SER A 102 -11.41 -19.22 -3.50
CA SER A 102 -11.33 -19.00 -2.04
C SER A 102 -10.02 -18.35 -1.66
N VAL A 103 -10.02 -17.60 -0.58
CA VAL A 103 -8.82 -17.00 0.04
C VAL A 103 -8.90 -17.26 1.54
N SER A 104 -7.85 -17.86 2.11
CA SER A 104 -7.74 -18.09 3.55
C SER A 104 -6.55 -17.33 4.09
N PRO A 105 -6.74 -16.22 4.80
CA PRO A 105 -5.66 -15.61 5.57
C PRO A 105 -5.33 -16.49 6.76
N LEU A 106 -4.03 -16.72 6.97
CA LEU A 106 -3.52 -17.64 7.96
C LEU A 106 -2.40 -17.00 8.75
N ILE A 107 -2.37 -17.25 10.05
CA ILE A 107 -1.23 -16.99 10.94
C ILE A 107 -0.85 -18.32 11.59
N GLU A 108 0.36 -18.79 11.35
CA GLU A 108 0.87 -20.02 11.97
C GLU A 108 2.04 -19.77 12.92
N GLY A 109 2.17 -20.65 13.88
CA GLY A 109 3.36 -20.80 14.72
C GLY A 109 3.70 -19.60 15.59
N LYS A 110 2.76 -18.69 15.85
CA LYS A 110 3.02 -17.56 16.75
C LYS A 110 3.25 -18.05 18.16
N LEU A 111 4.40 -17.72 18.73
CA LEU A 111 4.74 -18.08 20.10
C LEU A 111 3.97 -17.18 21.07
N LEU A 112 3.15 -17.79 21.92
CA LEU A 112 2.42 -17.12 22.98
C LEU A 112 2.86 -17.66 24.33
N TYR A 113 2.87 -16.79 25.34
CA TYR A 113 3.13 -17.15 26.72
C TYR A 113 1.83 -17.06 27.52
N LEU A 114 1.22 -18.20 27.82
CA LEU A 114 0.03 -18.26 28.64
C LEU A 114 0.43 -18.27 30.12
N ARG A 115 -0.05 -17.28 30.89
CA ARG A 115 0.21 -17.13 32.29
C ARG A 115 -1.03 -17.45 33.13
N ARG A 116 -0.87 -18.34 34.11
CA ARG A 116 -1.89 -18.60 35.13
C ARG A 116 -1.22 -18.58 36.51
N GLY A 117 -1.46 -17.53 37.30
CA GLY A 117 -0.74 -17.28 38.54
C GLY A 117 0.78 -17.15 38.29
N ASN A 118 1.57 -17.97 38.94
CA ASN A 118 3.03 -18.01 38.80
C ASN A 118 3.52 -18.98 37.70
N ARG A 119 2.63 -19.68 37.03
CA ARG A 119 3.00 -20.61 35.95
C ARG A 119 2.90 -19.92 34.61
N VAL A 120 3.94 -20.05 33.80
CA VAL A 120 3.98 -19.59 32.41
C VAL A 120 4.22 -20.82 31.55
N VAL A 121 3.38 -20.99 30.56
CA VAL A 121 3.48 -22.06 29.55
C VAL A 121 3.61 -21.42 28.18
N THR A 122 4.60 -21.87 27.44
CA THR A 122 4.80 -21.47 26.03
C THR A 122 3.92 -22.33 25.14
N VAL A 123 3.11 -21.70 24.29
CA VAL A 123 2.28 -22.39 23.31
C VAL A 123 2.50 -21.80 21.93
N ARG A 124 2.43 -22.64 20.91
CA ARG A 124 2.32 -22.16 19.54
C ARG A 124 0.85 -21.98 19.20
N ALA A 125 0.50 -20.82 18.65
CA ALA A 125 -0.85 -20.50 18.26
C ALA A 125 -0.92 -20.20 16.78
N GLY A 126 -1.98 -20.64 16.15
CA GLY A 126 -2.37 -20.27 14.80
C GLY A 126 -3.72 -19.58 14.80
N GLY A 127 -4.06 -18.93 13.72
CA GLY A 127 -5.37 -18.34 13.49
C GLY A 127 -5.73 -18.38 12.01
N GLU A 128 -6.95 -18.75 11.73
CA GLU A 128 -7.51 -18.82 10.36
C GLU A 128 -9.00 -18.51 10.38
N VAL A 129 -9.59 -18.29 9.20
CA VAL A 129 -11.04 -18.18 9.02
C VAL A 129 -11.57 -19.58 8.74
N PRO A 130 -12.37 -20.20 9.63
CA PRO A 130 -12.71 -21.62 9.56
C PRO A 130 -13.35 -22.05 8.23
N SER A 131 -14.33 -21.31 7.71
CA SER A 131 -14.97 -21.65 6.42
C SER A 131 -14.00 -21.56 5.24
N ARG A 132 -13.03 -20.66 5.28
CA ARG A 132 -12.02 -20.50 4.22
C ARG A 132 -10.92 -21.53 4.33
N ALA A 133 -10.49 -21.85 5.55
CA ALA A 133 -9.56 -22.93 5.78
C ALA A 133 -10.09 -24.26 5.23
N THR A 134 -11.33 -24.59 5.52
CA THR A 134 -12.00 -25.77 4.95
C THR A 134 -12.05 -25.73 3.43
N ALA A 135 -12.35 -24.57 2.85
CA ALA A 135 -12.45 -24.42 1.39
C ALA A 135 -11.11 -24.61 0.67
N VAL A 136 -9.99 -24.27 1.30
CA VAL A 136 -8.63 -24.46 0.74
C VAL A 136 -7.97 -25.76 1.18
N GLY A 137 -8.63 -26.56 2.02
CA GLY A 137 -8.12 -27.84 2.47
C GLY A 137 -7.06 -27.71 3.58
N SER A 138 -7.25 -26.78 4.51
CA SER A 138 -6.34 -26.61 5.65
C SER A 138 -6.21 -27.90 6.44
N PRO A 139 -4.99 -28.28 6.86
CA PRO A 139 -4.73 -29.45 7.66
C PRO A 139 -5.08 -29.26 9.15
N LEU A 140 -5.59 -28.10 9.58
CA LEU A 140 -5.96 -27.89 10.98
C LEU A 140 -7.08 -28.82 11.39
N GLU A 141 -6.72 -29.89 12.08
CA GLU A 141 -7.66 -30.76 12.78
C GLU A 141 -8.11 -30.09 14.07
N VAL A 142 -9.40 -29.89 14.17
CA VAL A 142 -10.01 -29.43 15.42
C VAL A 142 -10.19 -30.63 16.33
N LEU A 143 -9.33 -30.77 17.32
CA LEU A 143 -9.37 -31.87 18.28
C LEU A 143 -10.58 -31.79 19.22
N SER A 144 -11.15 -30.61 19.42
CA SER A 144 -12.35 -30.42 20.25
C SER A 144 -13.10 -29.13 19.89
N GLY A 145 -14.42 -29.19 19.87
CA GLY A 145 -15.31 -28.07 19.63
C GLY A 145 -15.78 -27.91 18.17
N ARG A 146 -16.68 -26.95 17.95
CA ARG A 146 -17.13 -26.56 16.62
C ARG A 146 -16.49 -25.25 16.25
N TRP A 147 -15.82 -25.20 15.12
CA TRP A 147 -15.33 -23.97 14.54
C TRP A 147 -16.46 -23.26 13.82
N GLN A 148 -16.63 -21.98 14.09
CA GLN A 148 -17.60 -21.14 13.42
C GLN A 148 -16.94 -19.80 13.08
N ASP A 149 -17.24 -19.29 11.92
CA ASP A 149 -16.84 -17.93 11.54
C ASP A 149 -17.47 -16.94 12.50
N SER A 150 -16.69 -15.96 12.93
CA SER A 150 -17.15 -14.84 13.74
C SER A 150 -17.64 -13.69 12.86
N ARG A 151 -18.33 -12.71 13.46
CA ARG A 151 -18.69 -11.47 12.75
C ARG A 151 -17.45 -10.74 12.23
N ALA A 152 -16.32 -10.84 12.94
CA ALA A 152 -15.05 -10.23 12.51
C ALA A 152 -14.48 -10.88 11.24
N ASP A 153 -14.87 -12.11 10.93
CA ASP A 153 -14.41 -12.83 9.76
C ASP A 153 -15.14 -12.44 8.47
N SER A 154 -16.23 -11.66 8.57
CA SER A 154 -17.07 -11.27 7.43
C SER A 154 -16.27 -10.61 6.30
N VAL A 155 -15.25 -9.82 6.62
CA VAL A 155 -14.38 -9.16 5.61
C VAL A 155 -13.58 -10.15 4.77
N TYR A 156 -13.35 -11.37 5.27
CA TYR A 156 -12.64 -12.44 4.57
C TYR A 156 -13.57 -13.42 3.85
N ILE A 157 -14.85 -13.44 4.23
CA ILE A 157 -15.87 -14.33 3.65
C ILE A 157 -16.60 -13.61 2.51
N ALA A 158 -17.08 -12.41 2.77
CA ALA A 158 -17.83 -11.57 1.84
C ALA A 158 -17.41 -10.10 1.96
N PRO A 159 -16.19 -9.75 1.52
CA PRO A 159 -15.68 -8.39 1.65
C PRO A 159 -16.49 -7.42 0.78
N THR A 160 -16.93 -6.30 1.37
CA THR A 160 -17.68 -5.26 0.66
C THR A 160 -16.76 -4.16 0.11
N PRO A 161 -17.17 -3.43 -0.95
CA PRO A 161 -16.45 -2.26 -1.42
C PRO A 161 -16.19 -1.22 -0.33
N GLU A 162 -17.15 -1.01 0.55
CA GLU A 162 -17.09 -0.05 1.63
C GLU A 162 -15.98 -0.35 2.63
N GLN A 163 -15.80 -1.61 3.01
CA GLN A 163 -14.74 -2.03 3.94
C GLN A 163 -13.34 -1.68 3.45
N LEU A 164 -13.11 -1.67 2.13
CA LEU A 164 -11.82 -1.26 1.58
C LEU A 164 -11.50 0.19 1.96
N TYR A 165 -12.44 1.10 1.74
CA TYR A 165 -12.21 2.53 1.94
C TYR A 165 -12.22 2.91 3.42
N HIS A 166 -13.11 2.34 4.20
CA HIS A 166 -13.21 2.66 5.63
C HIS A 166 -12.01 2.19 6.43
N GLU A 167 -11.61 0.92 6.27
CA GLU A 167 -10.57 0.34 7.08
C GLU A 167 -9.17 0.73 6.63
N LEU A 168 -8.98 0.97 5.32
CA LEU A 168 -7.66 1.28 4.77
C LEU A 168 -7.36 2.78 4.76
N ASP A 169 -8.39 3.62 4.78
CA ASP A 169 -8.29 5.09 4.77
C ASP A 169 -8.63 5.71 6.15
N ARG A 170 -8.58 4.92 7.21
CA ARG A 170 -8.75 5.37 8.60
C ARG A 170 -7.54 6.16 9.08
N PHE A 171 -7.69 6.92 10.15
CA PHE A 171 -6.58 7.58 10.83
C PHE A 171 -5.64 6.56 11.49
N HIS A 172 -4.32 6.83 11.37
CA HIS A 172 -3.23 5.97 11.82
C HIS A 172 -2.50 6.63 13.00
N LEU A 173 -2.99 6.46 14.20
CA LEU A 173 -2.30 6.98 15.39
C LEU A 173 -0.88 6.44 15.50
N PRO A 174 0.10 7.31 15.81
CA PRO A 174 1.47 6.87 16.05
C PRO A 174 1.54 5.93 17.26
N LYS A 175 2.41 4.92 17.20
CA LYS A 175 2.63 4.02 18.34
C LYS A 175 3.21 4.75 19.55
N GLN A 176 4.01 5.77 19.29
CA GLN A 176 4.59 6.69 20.27
C GLN A 176 4.31 8.11 19.81
N ARG A 177 4.02 9.00 20.76
CA ARG A 177 3.82 10.42 20.46
C ARG A 177 5.10 11.01 19.89
N ASP A 178 4.99 11.69 18.77
CA ASP A 178 6.09 12.33 18.08
C ASP A 178 5.68 13.72 17.60
N SER A 179 6.40 14.73 17.98
CA SER A 179 6.13 16.13 17.62
C SER A 179 6.23 16.40 16.11
N THR A 180 6.82 15.49 15.36
CA THR A 180 6.98 15.58 13.91
C THR A 180 5.99 14.67 13.16
N TRP A 181 5.05 14.04 13.87
CA TRP A 181 3.99 13.28 13.23
C TRP A 181 3.08 14.19 12.42
N ALA A 182 2.71 13.74 11.22
CA ALA A 182 1.70 14.38 10.43
C ALA A 182 0.84 13.32 9.73
N GLU A 183 -0.43 13.62 9.54
CA GLU A 183 -1.38 12.78 8.82
C GLU A 183 -2.36 13.67 8.09
N TRP A 184 -2.60 13.41 6.80
CA TRP A 184 -3.45 14.28 6.00
C TRP A 184 -4.23 13.54 4.92
N HIS A 185 -5.45 14.01 4.69
CA HIS A 185 -6.19 13.77 3.47
C HIS A 185 -5.87 14.87 2.46
N TYR A 186 -5.49 14.49 1.27
CA TYR A 186 -5.15 15.40 0.18
C TYR A 186 -6.03 15.12 -1.05
N PHE A 187 -6.54 16.18 -1.63
CA PHE A 187 -7.41 16.10 -2.81
C PHE A 187 -6.94 17.08 -3.89
N ASN A 188 -6.97 16.64 -5.14
CA ASN A 188 -6.91 17.51 -6.31
C ASN A 188 -8.30 17.59 -6.94
N LEU A 189 -8.70 18.77 -7.34
CA LEU A 189 -9.93 19.01 -8.08
C LEU A 189 -9.64 19.85 -9.30
N VAL A 190 -9.97 19.35 -10.49
CA VAL A 190 -9.75 20.02 -11.76
C VAL A 190 -11.08 20.46 -12.36
N LEU A 191 -11.34 21.76 -12.34
CA LEU A 191 -12.57 22.36 -12.86
C LEU A 191 -12.49 22.69 -14.35
N SER A 192 -11.28 22.95 -14.84
CA SER A 192 -10.99 23.16 -16.24
C SER A 192 -9.51 22.92 -16.53
N ARG A 193 -9.12 23.01 -17.80
CA ARG A 193 -7.71 22.89 -18.22
C ARG A 193 -6.79 23.89 -17.49
N ASN A 194 -7.31 25.07 -17.15
CA ASN A 194 -6.58 26.18 -16.56
C ASN A 194 -7.05 26.52 -15.15
N GLU A 195 -7.83 25.67 -14.49
CA GLU A 195 -8.34 25.93 -13.16
C GLU A 195 -8.40 24.65 -12.34
N TRP A 196 -7.74 24.66 -11.18
CA TRP A 196 -7.72 23.53 -10.25
C TRP A 196 -7.48 23.96 -8.81
N TRP A 197 -7.79 23.04 -7.89
CA TRP A 197 -7.62 23.19 -6.46
C TRP A 197 -6.76 22.09 -5.90
N TYR A 198 -5.93 22.45 -4.91
CA TYR A 198 -5.31 21.56 -3.93
C TYR A 198 -6.03 21.75 -2.61
N ILE A 199 -6.50 20.67 -1.99
CA ILE A 199 -7.30 20.68 -0.77
C ILE A 199 -6.65 19.71 0.19
N THR A 200 -6.17 20.20 1.35
CA THR A 200 -5.49 19.38 2.35
C THR A 200 -6.11 19.60 3.72
N TYR A 201 -6.51 18.49 4.34
CA TYR A 201 -6.91 18.42 5.74
C TYR A 201 -5.79 17.72 6.49
N LEU A 202 -5.07 18.44 7.35
CA LEU A 202 -3.85 17.99 8.00
C LEU A 202 -4.02 17.95 9.51
N LEU A 203 -3.51 16.88 10.14
CA LEU A 203 -3.20 16.81 11.57
C LEU A 203 -1.69 16.79 11.74
N GLY A 204 -1.17 17.41 12.79
CA GLY A 204 0.27 17.40 13.07
C GLY A 204 0.63 17.65 14.52
N GLY A 205 1.79 17.13 14.91
CA GLY A 205 2.31 17.23 16.27
C GLY A 205 2.16 15.93 17.06
N GLU A 206 2.24 16.04 18.38
CA GLU A 206 2.12 14.89 19.30
C GLU A 206 0.67 14.37 19.39
N VAL A 207 0.11 13.94 18.27
CA VAL A 207 -1.27 13.48 18.18
C VAL A 207 -1.53 12.34 19.15
N GLY A 208 -2.54 12.52 20.02
CA GLY A 208 -3.01 11.55 20.99
C GLY A 208 -4.39 11.03 20.65
N ARG A 209 -4.97 10.19 21.52
CA ARG A 209 -6.35 9.74 21.36
C ARG A 209 -7.32 10.94 21.51
N ALA A 210 -8.44 10.90 20.79
CA ALA A 210 -9.49 11.89 20.93
C ALA A 210 -9.90 12.03 22.41
N GLY A 211 -9.92 13.27 22.93
CA GLY A 211 -10.24 13.57 24.33
C GLY A 211 -9.03 13.56 25.30
N GLU A 212 -7.86 13.15 24.88
CA GLU A 212 -6.67 13.36 25.69
C GLU A 212 -6.17 14.81 25.55
N ALA A 213 -6.07 15.54 26.67
CA ALA A 213 -5.54 16.88 26.68
C ALA A 213 -4.10 16.89 26.13
N ALA A 214 -3.89 17.49 24.97
CA ALA A 214 -2.57 17.67 24.40
C ALA A 214 -2.51 19.03 23.71
N ASP A 215 -1.88 19.99 24.35
CA ASP A 215 -1.58 21.32 23.77
C ASP A 215 -0.51 21.27 22.68
N ARG A 216 -0.05 20.05 22.31
CA ARG A 216 1.11 19.84 21.43
C ARG A 216 0.78 19.39 20.03
N TRP A 217 -0.50 19.33 19.68
CA TRP A 217 -0.94 18.96 18.34
C TRP A 217 -2.14 19.80 17.90
N GLY A 218 -2.35 19.84 16.61
CA GLY A 218 -3.45 20.59 16.03
C GLY A 218 -3.75 20.14 14.61
N GLY A 219 -4.67 20.83 13.98
CA GLY A 219 -5.05 20.61 12.60
C GLY A 219 -4.88 21.85 11.75
N GLN A 220 -4.81 21.65 10.46
CA GLN A 220 -4.75 22.73 9.48
C GLN A 220 -5.55 22.34 8.24
N LEU A 221 -6.38 23.26 7.78
CA LEU A 221 -6.97 23.23 6.45
C LEU A 221 -6.12 24.11 5.54
N LEU A 222 -5.66 23.54 4.43
CA LEU A 222 -4.91 24.24 3.39
C LEU A 222 -5.65 24.13 2.08
N LEU A 223 -5.98 25.26 1.47
CA LEU A 223 -6.62 25.32 0.15
C LEU A 223 -5.75 26.17 -0.76
N THR A 224 -5.43 25.66 -1.93
CA THR A 224 -4.70 26.42 -2.95
C THR A 224 -5.49 26.36 -4.25
N HIS A 225 -5.87 27.53 -4.75
CA HIS A 225 -6.60 27.71 -5.99
C HIS A 225 -5.69 28.25 -7.07
N ARG A 226 -5.55 27.50 -8.15
CA ARG A 226 -5.00 28.01 -9.41
C ARG A 226 -6.13 28.54 -10.27
N ARG A 227 -6.18 29.83 -10.42
CA ARG A 227 -7.21 30.55 -11.16
C ARG A 227 -7.00 30.45 -12.67
N PRO A 228 -8.07 30.64 -13.48
CA PRO A 228 -7.96 30.64 -14.95
C PRO A 228 -6.95 31.66 -15.50
N ASP A 229 -6.72 32.79 -14.80
CA ASP A 229 -5.76 33.83 -15.16
C ASP A 229 -4.29 33.49 -14.83
N GLY A 230 -4.03 32.31 -14.29
CA GLY A 230 -2.69 31.83 -13.97
C GLY A 230 -2.21 32.16 -12.57
N LYS A 231 -2.96 32.93 -11.78
CA LYS A 231 -2.61 33.29 -10.43
C LYS A 231 -2.99 32.19 -9.44
N TYR A 232 -2.21 32.12 -8.36
CA TYR A 232 -2.49 31.25 -7.23
C TYR A 232 -3.02 32.05 -6.05
N GLU A 233 -4.07 31.54 -5.44
CA GLU A 233 -4.64 32.04 -4.19
C GLU A 233 -4.52 30.94 -3.13
N ARG A 234 -4.07 31.30 -1.93
CA ARG A 234 -3.91 30.35 -0.81
C ARG A 234 -4.78 30.77 0.35
N PHE A 235 -5.47 29.80 0.92
CA PHE A 235 -6.31 29.98 2.10
C PHE A 235 -5.90 28.93 3.12
N SER A 236 -5.77 29.33 4.37
CA SER A 236 -5.46 28.41 5.45
C SER A 236 -6.20 28.75 6.72
N THR A 237 -6.54 27.72 7.48
CA THR A 237 -7.11 27.87 8.82
C THR A 237 -6.44 26.85 9.73
N GLN A 238 -6.00 27.29 10.90
CA GLN A 238 -5.45 26.43 11.94
C GLN A 238 -6.52 26.11 12.97
N TYR A 239 -6.50 24.91 13.50
CA TYR A 239 -7.45 24.42 14.48
C TYR A 239 -6.71 23.86 15.70
N PRO A 240 -7.05 24.30 16.91
CA PRO A 240 -6.52 23.66 18.13
C PRO A 240 -7.12 22.26 18.28
N SER A 241 -6.41 21.37 18.96
CA SER A 241 -6.83 19.99 19.20
C SER A 241 -8.25 19.85 19.80
N ALA A 242 -8.67 20.83 20.58
CA ALA A 242 -9.99 20.82 21.25
C ALA A 242 -11.22 20.83 20.29
N VAL A 243 -11.02 21.23 19.02
CA VAL A 243 -12.11 21.26 18.01
C VAL A 243 -11.86 20.26 16.88
N ILE A 244 -11.02 19.26 17.13
CA ILE A 244 -10.66 18.22 16.17
C ILE A 244 -11.24 16.89 16.62
N GLU A 245 -11.94 16.23 15.72
CA GLU A 245 -12.40 14.86 15.88
C GLU A 245 -11.95 14.01 14.71
N PHE A 246 -11.50 12.80 14.99
CA PHE A 246 -11.12 11.83 13.96
C PHE A 246 -11.46 10.40 14.42
N ASP A 247 -11.65 9.51 13.44
CA ASP A 247 -11.99 8.11 13.70
C ASP A 247 -10.83 7.21 13.26
N THR A 248 -10.34 6.34 14.16
CA THR A 248 -9.29 5.37 13.88
C THR A 248 -9.79 4.08 13.21
N THR A 249 -11.08 4.00 12.92
CA THR A 249 -11.71 2.87 12.23
C THR A 249 -12.31 3.26 10.87
N ARG A 250 -12.40 4.55 10.58
CA ARG A 250 -13.04 5.11 9.38
C ARG A 250 -12.28 6.33 8.87
N ALA A 251 -12.52 6.66 7.61
CA ALA A 251 -12.04 7.89 6.99
C ALA A 251 -12.85 9.12 7.38
N ASP A 252 -12.98 9.37 8.68
CA ASP A 252 -13.74 10.51 9.21
C ASP A 252 -12.80 11.45 9.96
N LEU A 253 -12.76 12.71 9.51
CA LEU A 253 -12.01 13.80 10.13
C LEU A 253 -12.89 15.04 10.21
N GLN A 254 -12.86 15.72 11.35
CA GLN A 254 -13.46 17.01 11.55
C GLN A 254 -12.41 18.00 12.09
N LEU A 255 -12.30 19.14 11.44
CA LEU A 255 -11.48 20.30 11.83
C LEU A 255 -12.42 21.49 12.02
N GLY A 256 -12.97 21.69 13.24
CA GLY A 256 -13.99 22.68 13.48
C GLY A 256 -15.22 22.46 12.60
N GLU A 257 -15.52 23.41 11.71
CA GLU A 257 -16.63 23.31 10.74
C GLU A 257 -16.25 22.60 9.42
N SER A 258 -14.97 22.19 9.26
CA SER A 258 -14.49 21.54 8.05
C SER A 258 -14.41 20.05 8.25
N THR A 259 -14.92 19.25 7.30
CA THR A 259 -15.05 17.82 7.47
C THR A 259 -14.61 17.02 6.23
N VAL A 260 -14.06 15.84 6.48
CA VAL A 260 -13.93 14.75 5.50
C VAL A 260 -14.69 13.57 6.06
N ARG A 261 -15.66 13.05 5.33
CA ARG A 261 -16.45 11.87 5.73
C ARG A 261 -16.65 10.94 4.55
N GLN A 262 -16.44 9.66 4.79
CA GLN A 262 -16.65 8.64 3.76
C GLN A 262 -17.89 7.81 4.11
N ARG A 263 -18.83 7.69 3.16
CA ARG A 263 -20.02 6.83 3.29
C ARG A 263 -20.33 6.20 1.94
N ASN A 264 -20.53 4.90 1.93
CA ASN A 264 -20.89 4.12 0.73
C ASN A 264 -19.92 4.35 -0.44
N GLY A 265 -18.60 4.44 -0.17
CA GLY A 265 -17.57 4.67 -1.18
C GLY A 265 -17.52 6.11 -1.73
N VAL A 266 -18.25 7.05 -1.15
CA VAL A 266 -18.25 8.47 -1.54
C VAL A 266 -17.70 9.31 -0.39
N TYR A 267 -16.71 10.15 -0.69
CA TYR A 267 -16.22 11.15 0.25
C TYR A 267 -17.06 12.42 0.15
N ARG A 268 -17.47 12.92 1.29
CA ARG A 268 -18.09 14.25 1.43
C ARG A 268 -17.10 15.17 2.11
N LEU A 269 -16.79 16.26 1.43
CA LEU A 269 -15.86 17.28 1.90
C LEU A 269 -16.62 18.56 2.16
N GLU A 270 -16.43 19.12 3.33
CA GLU A 270 -16.86 20.46 3.67
C GLU A 270 -15.62 21.22 4.17
N ALA A 271 -15.41 22.42 3.64
CA ALA A 271 -14.34 23.27 4.13
C ALA A 271 -14.78 24.72 4.21
N ARG A 272 -14.34 25.38 5.27
CA ARG A 272 -14.58 26.80 5.51
C ARG A 272 -13.32 27.48 6.00
N THR A 273 -12.95 28.57 5.35
CA THR A 273 -11.92 29.47 5.83
C THR A 273 -12.54 30.81 6.18
N GLY A 274 -12.04 31.47 7.22
CA GLY A 274 -12.57 32.73 7.71
C GLY A 274 -12.30 33.94 6.81
N GLY A 275 -13.00 35.04 7.11
CA GLY A 275 -12.83 36.34 6.46
C GLY A 275 -13.75 36.60 5.26
N ALA A 276 -13.85 37.87 4.85
CA ALA A 276 -14.71 38.31 3.75
C ALA A 276 -14.36 37.68 2.38
N THR A 277 -13.13 37.25 2.20
CA THR A 277 -12.63 36.54 1.02
C THR A 277 -12.45 35.04 1.27
N GLY A 278 -13.03 34.53 2.34
CA GLY A 278 -12.90 33.13 2.72
C GLY A 278 -13.48 32.17 1.68
N VAL A 279 -13.09 30.91 1.78
CA VAL A 279 -13.58 29.84 0.91
C VAL A 279 -14.61 29.02 1.68
N ARG A 280 -15.69 28.66 0.98
CA ARG A 280 -16.62 27.60 1.37
C ARG A 280 -16.71 26.61 0.24
N LEU A 281 -16.47 25.35 0.54
CA LEU A 281 -16.67 24.26 -0.40
C LEU A 281 -17.53 23.16 0.20
N GLU A 282 -18.35 22.57 -0.67
CA GLU A 282 -19.18 21.40 -0.37
C GLU A 282 -19.08 20.45 -1.57
N LEU A 283 -18.40 19.33 -1.39
CA LEU A 283 -18.06 18.41 -2.46
C LEU A 283 -18.49 16.99 -2.13
N SER A 284 -19.00 16.29 -3.13
CA SER A 284 -19.11 14.83 -3.17
C SER A 284 -18.06 14.30 -4.13
N PHE A 285 -17.13 13.51 -3.60
CA PHE A 285 -16.01 12.95 -4.31
C PHE A 285 -16.22 11.44 -4.44
N ARG A 286 -16.29 10.94 -5.67
CA ARG A 286 -16.55 9.53 -5.97
C ARG A 286 -15.34 8.92 -6.66
N PRO A 287 -14.57 8.05 -5.97
CA PRO A 287 -13.51 7.26 -6.60
C PRO A 287 -14.05 6.43 -7.76
N ALA A 288 -13.30 6.35 -8.85
CA ALA A 288 -13.62 5.45 -9.94
C ALA A 288 -13.37 3.99 -9.51
N PRO A 289 -14.24 3.05 -9.90
CA PRO A 289 -14.05 1.65 -9.56
C PRO A 289 -12.66 1.15 -10.00
N ASN A 290 -12.01 0.36 -9.14
CA ASN A 290 -10.70 -0.27 -9.36
C ASN A 290 -9.52 0.71 -9.59
N ARG A 291 -9.74 2.03 -9.59
CA ARG A 291 -8.72 3.06 -9.77
C ARG A 291 -8.21 3.57 -8.42
N TYR A 292 -7.55 2.69 -7.67
CA TYR A 292 -6.98 2.99 -6.36
C TYR A 292 -5.63 2.28 -6.19
N PHE A 293 -4.86 2.70 -5.19
CA PHE A 293 -3.64 2.04 -4.80
C PHE A 293 -3.69 1.67 -3.31
N PRO A 294 -3.30 0.43 -2.94
CA PRO A 294 -3.42 -0.07 -1.58
C PRO A 294 -2.55 0.68 -0.58
N PRO A 295 -2.85 0.55 0.73
CA PRO A 295 -2.02 1.13 1.76
C PRO A 295 -0.63 0.49 1.77
N VAL A 296 0.36 1.35 1.91
CA VAL A 296 1.77 0.99 2.09
C VAL A 296 2.29 1.76 3.29
N GLU A 297 3.07 1.12 4.13
CA GLU A 297 3.80 1.76 5.21
C GLU A 297 5.25 1.33 5.14
N LEU A 298 6.13 2.30 5.00
CA LEU A 298 7.58 2.15 5.02
C LEU A 298 8.10 2.65 6.36
N ARG A 299 8.97 1.88 7.01
CA ARG A 299 9.59 2.24 8.28
C ARG A 299 11.09 2.11 8.20
N ASP A 300 11.76 3.07 8.78
CA ASP A 300 13.18 3.09 9.08
C ASP A 300 13.34 3.70 10.48
N ASP A 301 14.52 3.73 11.05
CA ASP A 301 14.81 4.31 12.36
C ASP A 301 14.46 5.80 12.47
N GLU A 302 14.54 6.53 11.35
CA GLU A 302 14.35 7.98 11.29
C GLU A 302 13.03 8.42 10.68
N PHE A 303 12.30 7.52 10.01
CA PHE A 303 11.04 7.89 9.37
C PHE A 303 9.99 6.77 9.36
N VAL A 304 8.75 7.18 9.32
CA VAL A 304 7.59 6.36 8.98
C VAL A 304 6.91 7.09 7.82
N SER A 305 6.66 6.41 6.72
CA SER A 305 5.89 6.94 5.60
C SER A 305 4.83 5.94 5.21
N GLY A 306 3.61 6.24 5.58
CA GLY A 306 2.43 5.50 5.21
C GLY A 306 1.59 6.28 4.21
N TYR A 307 0.95 5.60 3.28
CA TYR A 307 0.01 6.20 2.34
C TYR A 307 -0.98 5.19 1.80
N VAL A 308 -2.13 5.68 1.39
CA VAL A 308 -3.14 4.98 0.59
C VAL A 308 -3.69 5.96 -0.44
N VAL A 309 -4.02 5.48 -1.63
CA VAL A 309 -4.63 6.29 -2.68
C VAL A 309 -6.01 5.73 -3.01
N PRO A 310 -7.05 6.11 -2.25
CA PRO A 310 -8.40 5.58 -2.45
C PRO A 310 -9.01 6.04 -3.78
N GLY A 311 -8.60 7.20 -4.28
CA GLY A 311 -9.10 7.78 -5.51
C GLY A 311 -7.99 8.22 -6.46
N LEU A 312 -7.26 7.26 -7.07
CA LEU A 312 -6.26 7.59 -8.09
C LEU A 312 -6.90 8.31 -9.30
N THR A 313 -8.13 7.96 -9.61
CA THR A 313 -9.01 8.76 -10.45
C THR A 313 -10.39 8.83 -9.79
N ALA A 314 -11.01 9.98 -9.83
CA ALA A 314 -12.32 10.21 -9.24
C ALA A 314 -13.09 11.28 -10.02
N ALA A 315 -14.39 11.35 -9.76
CA ALA A 315 -15.26 12.42 -10.19
C ALA A 315 -15.77 13.19 -8.96
N ALA A 316 -15.82 14.49 -9.05
CA ALA A 316 -16.35 15.35 -8.00
C ALA A 316 -17.53 16.18 -8.49
N THR A 317 -18.52 16.33 -7.61
CA THR A 317 -19.71 17.17 -7.82
C THR A 317 -19.85 18.08 -6.61
N GLY A 318 -20.29 19.30 -6.78
CA GLY A 318 -20.52 20.20 -5.67
C GLY A 318 -20.41 21.67 -6.03
N SER A 319 -20.05 22.47 -5.02
CA SER A 319 -19.90 23.92 -5.18
C SER A 319 -18.68 24.43 -4.40
N ILE A 320 -18.08 25.48 -4.94
CA ILE A 320 -17.01 26.25 -4.28
C ILE A 320 -17.38 27.72 -4.38
N CYS A 321 -17.35 28.39 -3.23
CA CYS A 321 -17.50 29.85 -3.13
C CYS A 321 -16.20 30.48 -2.64
N VAL A 322 -15.74 31.54 -3.29
CA VAL A 322 -14.65 32.42 -2.84
C VAL A 322 -15.26 33.78 -2.57
N GLY A 323 -15.36 34.17 -1.33
CA GLY A 323 -16.21 35.29 -0.90
C GLY A 323 -17.66 35.05 -1.34
N ASN A 324 -18.23 36.01 -2.06
CA ASN A 324 -19.62 35.94 -2.55
C ASN A 324 -19.74 35.28 -3.95
N ARG A 325 -18.66 34.84 -4.55
CA ARG A 325 -18.68 34.22 -5.89
C ARG A 325 -18.70 32.70 -5.73
N CYS A 326 -19.83 32.10 -6.06
CA CYS A 326 -20.01 30.65 -6.03
C CYS A 326 -20.02 30.06 -7.43
N ARG A 327 -19.46 28.88 -7.56
CA ARG A 327 -19.50 28.05 -8.76
C ARG A 327 -19.89 26.64 -8.39
N SER A 328 -20.91 26.13 -9.05
CA SER A 328 -21.30 24.71 -8.97
C SER A 328 -20.78 23.97 -10.20
N PHE A 329 -20.53 22.68 -10.03
CA PHE A 329 -20.05 21.79 -11.08
C PHE A 329 -20.54 20.36 -10.82
N SER A 330 -20.60 19.59 -11.88
CA SER A 330 -20.83 18.15 -11.87
C SER A 330 -19.74 17.49 -12.70
N ASP A 331 -19.24 16.33 -12.27
CA ASP A 331 -18.25 15.52 -12.98
C ASP A 331 -16.88 16.21 -13.21
N ALA A 332 -16.42 16.98 -12.24
CA ALA A 332 -15.05 17.48 -12.24
C ALA A 332 -14.06 16.35 -11.99
N SER A 333 -12.93 16.37 -12.71
CA SER A 333 -11.86 15.37 -12.51
C SER A 333 -11.18 15.57 -11.16
N ALA A 334 -10.95 14.48 -10.43
CA ALA A 334 -10.42 14.55 -9.09
C ALA A 334 -9.48 13.39 -8.75
N TYR A 335 -8.69 13.60 -7.67
CA TYR A 335 -7.73 12.67 -7.10
C TYR A 335 -7.75 12.77 -5.58
N HIS A 336 -7.50 11.67 -4.89
CA HIS A 336 -7.38 11.63 -3.43
C HIS A 336 -6.32 10.65 -2.99
N ASP A 337 -5.46 11.11 -2.10
CA ASP A 337 -4.59 10.29 -1.27
C ASP A 337 -4.70 10.65 0.21
N HIS A 338 -4.27 9.72 1.04
CA HIS A 338 -4.16 9.87 2.48
C HIS A 338 -2.78 9.39 2.91
N ASN A 339 -2.06 10.25 3.60
CA ASN A 339 -0.68 10.01 4.02
C ASN A 339 -0.53 10.21 5.52
N TRP A 340 0.35 9.43 6.13
CA TRP A 340 0.66 9.52 7.56
C TRP A 340 2.12 9.17 7.84
N GLY A 341 2.68 9.75 8.89
CA GLY A 341 4.00 9.35 9.34
C GLY A 341 4.84 10.44 9.99
N VAL A 342 6.14 10.17 9.99
CA VAL A 342 7.19 11.03 10.52
C VAL A 342 8.24 11.18 9.43
N TRP A 343 8.49 12.39 8.96
CA TRP A 343 9.42 12.67 7.87
C TRP A 343 10.54 13.61 8.35
N ARG A 344 11.47 13.06 9.13
CA ARG A 344 12.62 13.84 9.59
C ARG A 344 13.70 13.87 8.52
N ASN A 345 14.06 15.07 8.07
CA ASN A 345 15.13 15.27 7.08
C ASN A 345 15.00 14.47 5.79
N VAL A 346 13.79 14.14 5.39
CA VAL A 346 13.52 13.44 4.15
C VAL A 346 12.81 14.36 3.15
N THR A 347 12.93 14.04 1.88
CA THR A 347 12.14 14.60 0.79
C THR A 347 11.46 13.46 0.06
N TRP A 348 10.42 13.76 -0.69
CA TRP A 348 9.74 12.73 -1.48
C TRP A 348 9.59 13.16 -2.94
N GLU A 349 9.45 12.16 -3.77
CA GLU A 349 8.92 12.29 -5.12
C GLU A 349 7.53 11.66 -5.13
N TRP A 350 6.58 12.36 -5.69
CA TRP A 350 5.22 11.87 -5.81
C TRP A 350 4.61 12.31 -7.13
N GLY A 351 3.81 11.45 -7.74
CA GLY A 351 3.12 11.82 -8.96
C GLY A 351 1.94 10.94 -9.25
N SER A 352 0.83 11.59 -9.57
CA SER A 352 -0.40 10.96 -10.04
C SER A 352 -0.79 11.51 -11.40
N ALA A 353 -1.13 10.63 -12.34
CA ALA A 353 -1.49 11.06 -13.69
C ALA A 353 -2.62 10.19 -14.25
N ARG A 354 -3.46 10.82 -15.09
CA ARG A 354 -4.59 10.16 -15.74
C ARG A 354 -4.48 10.30 -17.25
N GLY A 355 -4.42 9.17 -17.95
CA GLY A 355 -4.56 9.02 -19.39
C GLY A 355 -5.93 8.49 -19.78
N ASN A 356 -6.06 8.07 -21.04
CA ASN A 356 -7.29 7.49 -21.57
C ASN A 356 -7.50 6.05 -21.08
N ARG A 357 -6.45 5.23 -21.08
CA ARG A 357 -6.48 3.82 -20.69
C ARG A 357 -5.94 3.59 -19.29
N PHE A 358 -4.87 4.30 -18.96
CA PHE A 358 -4.11 4.08 -17.74
C PHE A 358 -4.16 5.27 -16.79
N ALA A 359 -4.12 4.98 -15.51
CA ALA A 359 -3.71 5.91 -14.48
C ALA A 359 -2.33 5.49 -13.96
N LEU A 360 -1.51 6.46 -13.61
CA LEU A 360 -0.16 6.27 -13.13
C LEU A 360 -0.06 6.83 -11.70
N LEU A 361 0.64 6.11 -10.85
CA LEU A 361 1.05 6.58 -9.54
C LEU A 361 2.53 6.24 -9.37
N TYR A 362 3.35 7.21 -9.05
CA TYR A 362 4.72 6.93 -8.62
C TYR A 362 5.03 7.63 -7.30
N GLY A 363 5.96 7.09 -6.57
CA GLY A 363 6.42 7.67 -5.32
C GLY A 363 7.72 7.08 -4.84
N GLY A 364 8.34 7.78 -3.90
CA GLY A 364 9.52 7.34 -3.20
C GLY A 364 10.04 8.42 -2.26
N VAL A 365 10.89 8.02 -1.33
CA VAL A 365 11.43 8.90 -0.29
C VAL A 365 12.95 8.91 -0.38
N TYR A 366 13.53 10.11 -0.39
CA TYR A 366 14.95 10.34 -0.19
C TYR A 366 15.23 10.70 1.28
N GLY A 367 16.21 10.04 1.87
CA GLY A 367 16.75 10.45 3.16
C GLY A 367 17.92 11.43 3.00
N PRO A 368 18.33 12.12 4.08
CA PRO A 368 19.58 12.83 4.09
C PRO A 368 20.72 11.81 3.92
N ASP A 369 21.68 12.13 3.06
CA ASP A 369 22.97 11.42 3.05
C ASP A 369 23.89 12.11 4.07
N PRO A 370 24.24 11.47 5.20
CA PRO A 370 25.05 12.11 6.24
C PRO A 370 26.46 12.49 5.78
N GLY A 371 26.93 12.00 4.67
CA GLY A 371 28.29 12.21 4.15
C GLY A 371 28.37 12.92 2.81
N ALA A 372 27.23 13.24 2.19
CA ALA A 372 27.22 13.79 0.83
C ALA A 372 27.19 15.31 0.82
N GLN A 373 27.70 15.89 -0.25
CA GLN A 373 27.55 17.32 -0.53
C GLN A 373 26.04 17.71 -0.54
N PRO A 374 25.70 18.96 -0.18
CA PRO A 374 24.31 19.42 -0.23
C PRO A 374 23.69 19.13 -1.59
N GLY A 375 22.67 18.26 -1.62
CA GLY A 375 21.98 17.84 -2.82
C GLY A 375 22.12 16.36 -3.19
N ALA A 376 23.05 15.60 -2.62
CA ALA A 376 23.08 14.16 -2.76
C ALA A 376 22.17 13.52 -1.69
N SER A 377 21.11 12.90 -2.13
CA SER A 377 20.14 12.22 -1.27
C SER A 377 20.24 10.72 -1.47
N ALA A 378 20.34 9.97 -0.38
CA ALA A 378 20.24 8.52 -0.44
C ALA A 378 18.80 8.07 -0.64
N VAL A 379 18.58 7.10 -1.51
CA VAL A 379 17.26 6.46 -1.66
C VAL A 379 16.96 5.67 -0.39
N ARG A 380 15.97 6.09 0.38
CA ARG A 380 15.52 5.43 1.62
C ARG A 380 14.42 4.41 1.37
N SER A 381 13.65 4.58 0.32
CA SER A 381 12.67 3.59 -0.08
C SER A 381 12.81 3.27 -1.57
N PRO A 382 12.46 2.06 -2.01
CA PRO A 382 12.42 1.79 -3.42
C PRO A 382 11.38 2.69 -4.08
N PHE A 383 11.81 3.44 -5.09
CA PHE A 383 10.89 4.18 -5.93
C PHE A 383 10.05 3.20 -6.72
N PHE A 384 8.76 3.44 -6.74
CA PHE A 384 7.79 2.62 -7.45
C PHE A 384 7.02 3.44 -8.49
N LEU A 385 6.62 2.75 -9.55
CA LEU A 385 5.64 3.21 -10.53
C LEU A 385 4.53 2.16 -10.62
N ALA A 386 3.32 2.51 -10.25
CA ALA A 386 2.13 1.69 -10.46
C ALA A 386 1.43 2.10 -11.76
N LEU A 387 1.19 1.13 -12.61
CA LEU A 387 0.33 1.23 -13.78
C LEU A 387 -1.03 0.64 -13.43
N VAL A 388 -2.09 1.43 -13.55
CA VAL A 388 -3.45 1.06 -13.15
C VAL A 388 -4.38 1.23 -14.36
N ASP A 389 -5.13 0.19 -14.70
CA ASP A 389 -6.13 0.21 -15.77
C ASP A 389 -7.57 0.09 -15.20
N SER A 390 -8.57 -0.15 -16.03
CA SER A 390 -9.97 -0.32 -15.60
C SER A 390 -10.20 -1.55 -14.72
N LEU A 391 -9.27 -2.49 -14.74
CA LEU A 391 -9.33 -3.73 -13.94
C LEU A 391 -8.51 -3.63 -12.63
N GLY A 392 -7.91 -2.48 -12.33
CA GLY A 392 -7.10 -2.27 -11.14
C GLY A 392 -5.59 -2.18 -11.43
N VAL A 393 -4.78 -2.35 -10.40
CA VAL A 393 -3.31 -2.34 -10.52
C VAL A 393 -2.90 -3.44 -11.51
N ARG A 394 -2.26 -3.03 -12.61
CA ARG A 394 -1.77 -3.94 -13.63
C ARG A 394 -0.37 -4.44 -13.30
N GLN A 395 0.51 -3.51 -12.94
CA GLN A 395 1.88 -3.81 -12.57
C GLN A 395 2.44 -2.70 -11.68
N VAL A 396 3.34 -3.09 -10.78
CA VAL A 396 4.18 -2.16 -10.02
C VAL A 396 5.62 -2.40 -10.41
N LEU A 397 6.22 -1.40 -11.04
CA LEU A 397 7.61 -1.40 -11.49
C LEU A 397 8.47 -0.59 -10.51
N ARG A 398 9.79 -0.69 -10.63
CA ARG A 398 10.75 0.06 -9.82
C ARG A 398 11.58 0.99 -10.71
N PHE A 399 11.97 2.14 -10.16
CA PHE A 399 12.93 3.03 -10.79
C PHE A 399 13.91 3.57 -9.74
N SER A 400 15.05 4.09 -10.18
CA SER A 400 16.11 4.56 -9.28
C SER A 400 16.23 6.07 -9.22
N ARG A 401 15.75 6.77 -10.25
CA ARG A 401 15.85 8.23 -10.33
C ARG A 401 14.83 8.81 -11.32
N ILE A 402 14.55 10.10 -11.15
CA ILE A 402 13.86 10.95 -12.11
C ILE A 402 14.89 11.88 -12.75
N GLY A 403 14.90 11.94 -14.06
CA GLY A 403 15.78 12.83 -14.83
C GLY A 403 15.10 14.16 -15.11
N TYR A 404 15.35 15.17 -14.30
CA TYR A 404 14.86 16.54 -14.51
C TYR A 404 15.70 17.29 -15.52
N SER A 405 15.09 18.14 -16.37
CA SER A 405 15.79 18.94 -17.35
C SER A 405 15.04 20.24 -17.68
N GLY A 406 15.79 21.24 -18.14
CA GLY A 406 15.32 22.60 -18.30
C GLY A 406 15.10 23.32 -16.99
N SER A 407 14.83 24.61 -17.04
CA SER A 407 14.64 25.42 -15.84
C SER A 407 13.74 26.62 -16.20
N ARG A 408 12.60 26.72 -15.54
CA ARG A 408 11.63 27.81 -15.73
C ARG A 408 11.35 28.56 -14.44
N ALA A 409 11.07 29.85 -14.57
CA ALA A 409 10.61 30.67 -13.46
C ALA A 409 9.23 30.20 -12.98
N ILE A 410 9.00 30.29 -11.65
CA ILE A 410 7.72 29.99 -11.01
C ILE A 410 7.05 31.30 -10.66
N ALA A 411 5.78 31.44 -10.96
CA ALA A 411 5.02 32.63 -10.57
C ALA A 411 4.97 32.75 -9.03
N GLY A 412 5.50 33.85 -8.49
CA GLY A 412 5.54 34.10 -7.05
C GLY A 412 6.64 33.39 -6.26
N GLY A 413 7.51 32.62 -6.91
CA GLY A 413 8.64 31.93 -6.28
C GLY A 413 9.97 32.57 -6.67
N GLN A 414 10.37 33.66 -6.02
CA GLN A 414 11.51 34.47 -6.46
C GLN A 414 12.85 33.71 -6.51
N ASP A 415 13.05 32.70 -5.67
CA ASP A 415 14.32 31.98 -5.53
C ASP A 415 14.26 30.52 -5.96
N PHE A 416 13.10 30.05 -6.42
CA PHE A 416 12.92 28.68 -6.86
C PHE A 416 12.58 28.59 -8.33
N ARG A 417 13.09 27.55 -8.98
CA ARG A 417 12.77 27.27 -10.39
C ARG A 417 12.23 25.85 -10.52
N ALA A 418 11.28 25.68 -11.42
CA ALA A 418 10.76 24.36 -11.75
C ALA A 418 11.48 23.79 -12.97
N PRO A 419 11.60 22.46 -13.11
CA PRO A 419 12.02 21.83 -14.33
C PRO A 419 10.99 22.09 -15.44
N GLU A 420 11.43 22.14 -16.69
CA GLU A 420 10.54 22.21 -17.85
C GLU A 420 9.97 20.84 -18.21
N ARG A 421 10.77 19.79 -17.95
CA ARG A 421 10.42 18.40 -18.24
C ARG A 421 11.17 17.43 -17.32
N PHE A 422 10.63 16.24 -17.22
CA PHE A 422 11.34 15.15 -16.59
C PHE A 422 10.98 13.79 -17.22
N ASP A 423 11.88 12.84 -17.04
CA ASP A 423 11.77 11.47 -17.53
C ASP A 423 12.02 10.49 -16.39
N LEU A 424 11.29 9.39 -16.40
CA LEU A 424 11.58 8.24 -15.57
C LEU A 424 11.48 6.95 -16.40
N LEU A 425 12.35 6.00 -16.12
CA LEU A 425 12.30 4.66 -16.63
C LEU A 425 12.10 3.69 -15.46
N ALA A 426 10.99 3.00 -15.46
CA ALA A 426 10.66 1.99 -14.47
C ALA A 426 10.72 0.60 -15.09
N THR A 427 11.26 -0.37 -14.35
CA THR A 427 11.46 -1.74 -14.83
C THR A 427 11.08 -2.77 -13.77
N ARG A 428 10.69 -3.95 -14.22
CA ARG A 428 10.52 -5.14 -13.40
C ARG A 428 10.62 -6.38 -14.28
N ASP A 429 11.63 -7.22 -14.05
CA ASP A 429 11.91 -8.38 -14.89
C ASP A 429 12.02 -7.99 -16.38
N ALA A 430 11.14 -8.53 -17.23
CA ALA A 430 11.08 -8.20 -18.66
C ALA A 430 10.20 -6.96 -18.95
N ASP A 431 9.50 -6.43 -17.95
CA ASP A 431 8.62 -5.29 -18.10
C ASP A 431 9.40 -3.99 -18.01
N SER A 432 9.07 -3.03 -18.86
CA SER A 432 9.65 -1.69 -18.81
C SER A 432 8.64 -0.64 -19.26
N VAL A 433 8.64 0.49 -18.57
CA VAL A 433 7.80 1.66 -18.89
C VAL A 433 8.63 2.92 -18.77
N ARG A 434 8.60 3.75 -19.81
CA ARG A 434 9.15 5.10 -19.82
C ARG A 434 8.02 6.10 -19.73
N ILE A 435 8.17 7.05 -18.83
CA ILE A 435 7.28 8.21 -18.73
C ILE A 435 8.09 9.45 -19.08
N HIS A 436 7.55 10.28 -19.94
CA HIS A 436 8.03 11.62 -20.22
C HIS A 436 6.98 12.63 -19.79
N VAL A 437 7.37 13.66 -19.05
CA VAL A 437 6.48 14.71 -18.57
C VAL A 437 6.99 16.08 -19.01
N GLN A 438 6.10 16.85 -19.63
CA GLN A 438 6.28 18.27 -19.89
C GLN A 438 5.53 19.06 -18.81
N VAL A 439 6.25 19.83 -18.00
CA VAL A 439 5.67 20.67 -16.94
C VAL A 439 5.01 21.90 -17.59
N VAL A 440 3.71 22.06 -17.36
CA VAL A 440 2.94 23.18 -17.90
C VAL A 440 2.71 24.29 -16.90
N ASP A 441 2.68 23.95 -15.61
CA ASP A 441 2.52 24.91 -14.50
C ASP A 441 3.22 24.37 -13.25
N ALA A 442 3.67 25.26 -12.38
CA ALA A 442 4.31 24.88 -11.12
C ALA A 442 4.08 25.94 -10.05
N LEU A 443 3.90 25.48 -8.82
CA LEU A 443 3.82 26.27 -7.60
C LEU A 443 4.91 25.82 -6.64
N ALA A 444 5.63 26.77 -6.05
CA ALA A 444 6.58 26.50 -4.98
C ALA A 444 5.98 26.89 -3.61
N THR A 445 6.20 26.03 -2.64
CA THR A 445 6.00 26.36 -1.22
C THR A 445 7.33 26.28 -0.51
N GLU A 446 7.76 27.40 0.05
CA GLU A 446 9.02 27.44 0.80
C GLU A 446 8.86 26.64 2.11
N MET A 447 9.81 25.75 2.34
CA MET A 447 9.92 24.95 3.54
C MET A 447 11.29 25.18 4.19
N ASN A 448 11.28 25.59 5.44
CA ASN A 448 12.49 25.77 6.25
C ASN A 448 12.59 24.62 7.24
N THR A 449 13.50 23.69 7.02
CA THR A 449 13.72 22.56 7.92
C THR A 449 15.15 22.59 8.42
N ARG A 450 15.35 22.84 9.72
CA ARG A 450 16.67 22.83 10.40
C ARG A 450 17.74 23.67 9.71
N GLY A 451 17.38 24.88 9.23
CA GLY A 451 18.31 25.78 8.56
C GLY A 451 18.55 25.50 7.08
N PHE A 452 17.90 24.51 6.51
CA PHE A 452 17.88 24.26 5.08
C PHE A 452 16.60 24.82 4.46
N ARG A 453 16.79 25.76 3.56
CA ARG A 453 15.72 26.36 2.76
C ARG A 453 15.48 25.49 1.52
N ARG A 454 14.26 24.99 1.34
CA ARG A 454 13.87 24.17 0.17
C ARG A 454 12.54 24.66 -0.38
N GLY A 455 12.35 24.51 -1.68
CA GLY A 455 11.08 24.72 -2.35
C GLY A 455 10.38 23.37 -2.56
N PHE A 456 9.25 23.15 -1.92
CA PHE A 456 8.35 22.05 -2.29
C PHE A 456 7.59 22.47 -3.54
N LEU A 457 7.80 21.75 -4.63
CA LEU A 457 7.17 22.01 -5.92
C LEU A 457 5.94 21.12 -6.09
N GLN A 458 4.81 21.75 -6.42
CA GLN A 458 3.62 21.11 -6.95
C GLN A 458 3.49 21.50 -8.43
N MET A 459 3.63 20.50 -9.30
CA MET A 459 3.67 20.70 -10.73
C MET A 459 2.45 20.11 -11.42
N ARG A 460 1.92 20.80 -12.41
CA ARG A 460 0.97 20.28 -13.38
C ARG A 460 1.71 19.95 -14.67
N GLY A 461 1.55 18.73 -15.21
CA GLY A 461 2.29 18.32 -16.41
C GLY A 461 1.46 17.49 -17.36
N ARG A 462 1.84 17.55 -18.64
CA ARG A 462 1.38 16.62 -19.67
C ARG A 462 2.34 15.44 -19.69
N PHE A 463 1.83 14.23 -19.61
CA PHE A 463 2.65 13.04 -19.72
C PHE A 463 2.39 12.25 -20.98
N THR A 464 3.40 11.52 -21.42
CA THR A 464 3.31 10.37 -22.31
C THR A 464 3.93 9.17 -21.63
N VAL A 465 3.33 8.01 -21.82
CA VAL A 465 3.85 6.74 -21.32
C VAL A 465 3.98 5.76 -22.47
N ALA A 466 5.12 5.05 -22.52
CA ALA A 466 5.39 4.03 -23.53
C ALA A 466 6.19 2.88 -22.90
N GLY A 467 5.92 1.66 -23.32
CA GLY A 467 6.64 0.49 -22.84
C GLY A 467 5.97 -0.83 -23.15
N LYS A 468 6.38 -1.86 -22.41
CA LYS A 468 5.82 -3.21 -22.47
C LYS A 468 5.61 -3.74 -21.07
N VAL A 469 4.41 -4.24 -20.78
CA VAL A 469 4.04 -4.77 -19.46
C VAL A 469 3.23 -6.04 -19.65
N LEU A 470 3.66 -7.13 -19.01
CA LEU A 470 3.04 -8.47 -19.11
C LEU A 470 2.85 -8.90 -20.57
N GLY A 471 3.86 -8.63 -21.41
CA GLY A 471 3.83 -8.97 -22.83
C GLY A 471 3.06 -8.00 -23.73
N GLU A 472 2.30 -7.06 -23.19
CA GLU A 472 1.48 -6.12 -23.96
C GLU A 472 2.12 -4.74 -24.08
N THR A 473 1.89 -4.08 -25.21
CA THR A 473 2.34 -2.71 -25.42
C THR A 473 1.52 -1.72 -24.60
N VAL A 474 2.21 -0.89 -23.86
CA VAL A 474 1.67 0.25 -23.13
C VAL A 474 1.99 1.52 -23.90
N ALA A 475 0.94 2.27 -24.27
CA ALA A 475 1.06 3.59 -24.85
C ALA A 475 -0.17 4.43 -24.45
N ASP A 476 0.05 5.58 -23.83
CA ASP A 476 -1.01 6.49 -23.42
C ASP A 476 -0.46 7.92 -23.20
N SER A 477 -1.34 8.87 -23.03
CA SER A 477 -0.98 10.24 -22.68
C SER A 477 -2.10 10.93 -21.91
N GLY A 478 -1.77 11.98 -21.18
CA GLY A 478 -2.74 12.70 -20.39
C GLY A 478 -2.12 13.81 -19.55
N MET A 479 -2.76 14.08 -18.42
CA MET A 479 -2.34 15.12 -17.48
C MET A 479 -2.13 14.53 -16.10
N GLY A 480 -1.18 15.10 -15.35
CA GLY A 480 -0.89 14.69 -14.01
C GLY A 480 -0.53 15.84 -13.07
N PHE A 481 -0.48 15.51 -11.78
CA PHE A 481 0.09 16.33 -10.74
C PHE A 481 1.34 15.62 -10.20
N PHE A 482 2.41 16.40 -10.00
CA PHE A 482 3.72 15.86 -9.65
C PHE A 482 4.36 16.73 -8.58
N GLU A 483 5.07 16.11 -7.67
CA GLU A 483 5.69 16.76 -6.53
C GLU A 483 7.17 16.39 -6.43
N THR A 484 7.99 17.38 -6.12
CA THR A 484 9.42 17.21 -5.85
C THR A 484 9.93 18.39 -4.99
N TYR A 485 11.21 18.36 -4.64
CA TYR A 485 11.86 19.41 -3.89
C TYR A 485 13.02 20.01 -4.69
N VAL A 486 13.19 21.32 -4.55
CA VAL A 486 14.30 22.06 -5.19
C VAL A 486 15.01 22.92 -4.17
N SER A 487 16.31 23.14 -4.38
CA SER A 487 17.09 24.12 -3.64
C SER A 487 16.88 25.52 -4.20
N PRO A 488 17.02 26.59 -3.40
CA PRO A 488 17.10 27.98 -3.89
C PRO A 488 18.25 28.11 -4.88
N GLN A 489 18.06 28.96 -5.89
CA GLN A 489 19.10 29.32 -6.87
C GLN A 489 19.73 30.65 -6.51
#